data_48a864edfaa9cb4ab1331a8cf10469ae
#
_entry.id   48a864edfaa9cb4ab1331a8cf10469ae
#
_cell.length_a   1.000
_cell.length_b   1.000
_cell.length_c   1.000
_cell.angle_alpha   90.00
_cell.angle_beta   90.00
_cell.angle_gamma   90.00
#
_symmetry.space_group_name_H-M   'P 1'
#
loop_
_entity.id
_entity.type
_entity.pdbx_description
1 polymer ?
#
loop_
_entity_poly.entity_id
_entity_poly.type
_entity_poly.pdbx_seq_one_letter_code
_entity_poly.pdbx_strand_id
1 'polypeptide(L)'
;GPQRGADIRYDLQVSFEEAFHGAEADIALDVAVACDHCAGSGAKPGARVQACGTCGGRGQVRMQNGMFIVERTCPTCHGSGQVISDPCNHCHGEGRVERSKQLKVKVPKGVDDGTRIRLANEGEAGPRGGAPGDLYIFVHMKPHPIWKRD
;
A
#
# COMPACT_ATOMS: atom_id res chain seq x y z
N GLY A 1 1.29 -15.95 -6.50
CA GLY A 1 0.13 -15.43 -5.79
C GLY A 1 0.00 -13.93 -5.89
N PRO A 2 -1.07 -13.36 -5.34
CA PRO A 2 -1.25 -11.91 -5.37
C PRO A 2 -0.12 -11.20 -4.66
N GLN A 3 0.28 -10.08 -5.21
CA GLN A 3 1.33 -9.28 -4.62
C GLN A 3 0.80 -8.53 -3.40
N ARG A 4 1.67 -8.39 -2.40
CA ARG A 4 1.37 -7.58 -1.25
C ARG A 4 1.43 -6.09 -1.63
N GLY A 5 0.57 -5.28 -1.04
CA GLY A 5 0.60 -3.84 -1.22
C GLY A 5 1.84 -3.21 -0.61
N ALA A 6 2.15 -2.01 -1.03
CA ALA A 6 3.32 -1.28 -0.55
C ALA A 6 3.09 -0.75 0.86
N ASP A 7 4.16 -0.64 1.62
CA ASP A 7 4.14 0.06 2.89
C ASP A 7 4.10 1.56 2.66
N ILE A 8 3.50 2.30 3.59
CA ILE A 8 3.39 3.75 3.52
C ILE A 8 4.15 4.35 4.70
N ARG A 9 4.84 5.44 4.45
CA ARG A 9 5.46 6.25 5.49
C ARG A 9 4.68 7.54 5.68
N TYR A 10 4.40 7.89 6.93
CA TYR A 10 3.75 9.13 7.29
C TYR A 10 4.56 9.81 8.40
N ASP A 11 4.91 11.07 8.20
CA ASP A 11 5.65 11.84 9.18
C ASP A 11 4.65 12.68 9.98
N LEU A 12 4.53 12.39 11.27
CA LEU A 12 3.60 13.04 12.17
C LEU A 12 4.35 13.98 13.09
N GLN A 13 3.92 15.24 13.13
CA GLN A 13 4.49 16.20 14.05
C GLN A 13 3.61 16.34 15.28
N VAL A 14 4.23 16.28 16.44
CA VAL A 14 3.54 16.43 17.71
C VAL A 14 4.21 17.55 18.51
N SER A 15 3.44 18.20 19.39
CA SER A 15 4.00 19.18 20.31
C SER A 15 4.70 18.48 21.46
N PHE A 16 5.49 19.23 22.19
CA PHE A 16 6.17 18.69 23.37
C PHE A 16 5.15 18.17 24.39
N GLU A 17 4.08 18.91 24.60
CA GLU A 17 3.02 18.51 25.52
C GLU A 17 2.34 17.23 25.08
N GLU A 18 2.06 17.10 23.79
CA GLU A 18 1.46 15.87 23.26
C GLU A 18 2.38 14.67 23.44
N ALA A 19 3.68 14.87 23.22
CA ALA A 19 4.64 13.80 23.42
C ALA A 19 4.75 13.40 24.89
N PHE A 20 4.67 14.36 25.79
CA PHE A 20 4.80 14.12 27.22
C PHE A 20 3.58 13.39 27.78
N HIS A 21 2.39 13.85 27.41
CA HIS A 21 1.13 13.31 27.97
C HIS A 21 0.51 12.18 27.17
N GLY A 22 0.98 11.98 25.95
CA GLY A 22 0.29 11.13 25.00
C GLY A 22 -0.85 11.86 24.33
N ALA A 23 -1.24 11.41 23.16
CA ALA A 23 -2.32 12.05 22.41
C ALA A 23 -2.91 11.08 21.41
N GLU A 24 -4.12 11.41 20.94
CA GLU A 24 -4.69 10.79 19.74
C GLU A 24 -4.57 11.78 18.61
N ALA A 25 -3.96 11.38 17.51
CA ALA A 25 -3.82 12.22 16.33
C ALA A 25 -4.69 11.68 15.22
N ASP A 26 -5.40 12.58 14.54
CA ASP A 26 -6.15 12.23 13.35
C ASP A 26 -5.28 12.49 12.14
N ILE A 27 -5.06 11.47 11.33
CA ILE A 27 -4.30 11.62 10.10
C ILE A 27 -5.19 11.29 8.91
N ALA A 28 -4.92 11.94 7.79
CA ALA A 28 -5.61 11.67 6.53
C ALA A 28 -4.57 11.40 5.47
N LEU A 29 -4.80 10.34 4.70
CA LEU A 29 -3.91 9.98 3.61
C LEU A 29 -4.70 9.43 2.44
N ASP A 30 -4.13 9.59 1.25
CA ASP A 30 -4.68 8.97 0.06
C ASP A 30 -3.97 7.64 -0.13
N VAL A 31 -4.76 6.57 -0.17
CA VAL A 31 -4.21 5.22 -0.16
C VAL A 31 -5.06 4.32 -1.05
N ALA A 32 -4.40 3.37 -1.70
CA ALA A 32 -5.13 2.35 -2.46
C ALA A 32 -5.84 1.40 -1.51
N VAL A 33 -7.14 1.22 -1.73
CA VAL A 33 -7.97 0.28 -0.97
C VAL A 33 -8.62 -0.70 -1.93
N ALA A 34 -9.06 -1.84 -1.41
CA ALA A 34 -9.72 -2.83 -2.26
C ALA A 34 -10.96 -2.23 -2.93
N CYS A 35 -11.12 -2.52 -4.22
CA CYS A 35 -12.29 -2.06 -4.96
C CYS A 35 -13.54 -2.77 -4.46
N ASP A 36 -14.55 -2.01 -4.04
CA ASP A 36 -15.78 -2.58 -3.51
C ASP A 36 -16.73 -3.04 -4.63
N HIS A 37 -16.56 -2.56 -5.86
CA HIS A 37 -17.40 -3.00 -6.99
C HIS A 37 -17.11 -4.42 -7.41
N CYS A 38 -15.87 -4.88 -7.29
CA CYS A 38 -15.47 -6.23 -7.66
C CYS A 38 -14.97 -7.03 -6.45
N ALA A 39 -15.13 -6.51 -5.24
CA ALA A 39 -14.64 -7.14 -4.00
C ALA A 39 -13.14 -7.46 -4.07
N GLY A 40 -12.39 -6.60 -4.74
CA GLY A 40 -10.94 -6.73 -4.82
C GLY A 40 -10.42 -7.67 -5.89
N SER A 41 -11.30 -8.34 -6.64
CA SER A 41 -10.85 -9.32 -7.64
C SER A 41 -10.30 -8.72 -8.92
N GLY A 42 -10.74 -7.52 -9.26
CA GLY A 42 -10.41 -6.89 -10.53
C GLY A 42 -11.32 -7.33 -11.68
N ALA A 43 -12.26 -8.23 -11.44
CA ALA A 43 -13.12 -8.78 -12.48
C ALA A 43 -14.58 -8.40 -12.24
N LYS A 44 -15.32 -8.17 -13.32
CA LYS A 44 -16.78 -8.01 -13.23
C LYS A 44 -17.42 -9.30 -12.71
N PRO A 45 -18.58 -9.19 -12.06
CA PRO A 45 -19.30 -10.40 -11.62
C PRO A 45 -19.51 -11.37 -12.79
N GLY A 46 -19.15 -12.62 -12.59
CA GLY A 46 -19.25 -13.66 -13.62
C GLY A 46 -18.10 -13.72 -14.60
N ALA A 47 -17.17 -12.77 -14.55
CA ALA A 47 -15.99 -12.80 -15.39
C ALA A 47 -14.99 -13.85 -14.90
N ARG A 48 -14.20 -14.37 -15.83
CA ARG A 48 -13.21 -15.39 -15.50
C ARG A 48 -11.85 -14.76 -15.26
N VAL A 49 -11.19 -15.25 -14.22
CA VAL A 49 -9.79 -14.94 -13.96
C VAL A 49 -9.01 -16.21 -14.25
N GLN A 50 -8.10 -16.14 -15.22
CA GLN A 50 -7.34 -17.29 -15.69
C GLN A 50 -5.86 -17.03 -15.56
N ALA A 51 -5.09 -18.13 -15.48
CA ALA A 51 -3.64 -18.01 -15.55
C ALA A 51 -3.25 -17.43 -16.91
N CYS A 52 -2.25 -16.55 -16.90
CA CYS A 52 -1.76 -15.94 -18.12
C CYS A 52 -1.07 -17.01 -18.99
N GLY A 53 -1.55 -17.17 -20.21
CA GLY A 53 -0.97 -18.16 -21.13
C GLY A 53 0.41 -17.80 -21.61
N THR A 54 0.75 -16.51 -21.66
CA THR A 54 2.04 -16.07 -22.13
C THR A 54 3.16 -16.47 -21.19
N CYS A 55 2.95 -16.31 -19.88
CA CYS A 55 3.98 -16.60 -18.88
C CYS A 55 3.67 -17.88 -18.08
N GLY A 56 2.57 -18.56 -18.37
CA GLY A 56 2.18 -19.75 -17.63
C GLY A 56 1.80 -19.48 -16.18
N GLY A 57 1.35 -18.29 -15.88
CA GLY A 57 0.96 -17.90 -14.52
C GLY A 57 2.10 -17.38 -13.66
N ARG A 58 3.30 -17.24 -14.21
CA ARG A 58 4.49 -16.85 -13.43
C ARG A 58 4.63 -15.35 -13.23
N GLY A 59 4.02 -14.55 -14.11
CA GLY A 59 4.16 -13.10 -14.08
C GLY A 59 5.42 -12.60 -14.78
N GLN A 60 6.33 -13.48 -15.15
CA GLN A 60 7.57 -13.15 -15.80
C GLN A 60 7.83 -14.08 -16.98
N VAL A 61 8.51 -13.56 -17.98
CA VAL A 61 8.94 -14.35 -19.13
C VAL A 61 10.45 -14.37 -19.15
N ARG A 62 11.00 -15.50 -19.60
CA ARG A 62 12.44 -15.66 -19.77
C ARG A 62 12.80 -15.48 -21.22
N MET A 63 13.81 -14.68 -21.45
CA MET A 63 14.37 -14.50 -22.78
C MET A 63 15.83 -14.88 -22.75
N GLN A 64 16.24 -15.72 -23.74
CA GLN A 64 17.62 -16.08 -23.88
C GLN A 64 18.27 -15.11 -24.86
N ASN A 65 19.35 -14.47 -24.40
CA ASN A 65 20.10 -13.55 -25.22
C ASN A 65 21.57 -14.00 -25.20
N GLY A 66 21.95 -14.83 -26.20
CA GLY A 66 23.25 -15.43 -26.23
C GLY A 66 23.44 -16.43 -25.10
N MET A 67 24.41 -16.18 -24.22
CA MET A 67 24.68 -17.02 -23.07
C MET A 67 23.92 -16.55 -21.81
N PHE A 68 23.15 -15.50 -21.92
CA PHE A 68 22.44 -14.92 -20.78
C PHE A 68 20.98 -15.23 -20.85
N ILE A 69 20.39 -15.49 -19.67
CA ILE A 69 18.94 -15.61 -19.51
C ILE A 69 18.46 -14.37 -18.79
N VAL A 70 17.56 -13.63 -19.42
CA VAL A 70 16.99 -12.40 -18.86
C VAL A 70 15.54 -12.65 -18.52
N GLU A 71 15.16 -12.33 -17.31
CA GLU A 71 13.78 -12.37 -16.89
C GLU A 71 13.19 -10.97 -16.94
N ARG A 72 12.00 -10.84 -17.49
CA ARG A 72 11.30 -9.55 -17.53
C ARG A 72 9.85 -9.77 -17.20
N THR A 73 9.22 -8.68 -16.76
CA THR A 73 7.79 -8.69 -16.48
C THR A 73 7.01 -9.10 -17.72
N CYS A 74 6.06 -10.02 -17.57
CA CYS A 74 5.24 -10.46 -18.67
C CYS A 74 4.43 -9.29 -19.24
N PRO A 75 4.53 -9.00 -20.55
CA PRO A 75 3.81 -7.86 -21.12
C PRO A 75 2.29 -8.11 -21.22
N THR A 76 1.86 -9.34 -21.18
CA THR A 76 0.43 -9.68 -21.28
C THR A 76 -0.31 -9.43 -19.95
N CYS A 77 0.25 -9.93 -18.85
CA CYS A 77 -0.38 -9.82 -17.54
C CYS A 77 0.25 -8.77 -16.63
N HIS A 78 1.30 -8.10 -17.10
CA HIS A 78 2.01 -7.05 -16.34
C HIS A 78 2.47 -7.49 -14.96
N GLY A 79 2.87 -8.75 -14.84
CA GLY A 79 3.42 -9.29 -13.62
C GLY A 79 2.42 -9.98 -12.71
N SER A 80 1.12 -9.90 -12.99
CA SER A 80 0.10 -10.50 -12.12
C SER A 80 -0.01 -12.01 -12.23
N GLY A 81 0.43 -12.57 -13.35
CA GLY A 81 0.28 -14.00 -13.62
C GLY A 81 -1.12 -14.40 -14.07
N GLN A 82 -2.04 -13.47 -14.18
CA GLN A 82 -3.43 -13.72 -14.49
C GLN A 82 -3.95 -12.76 -15.54
N VAL A 83 -4.94 -13.22 -16.29
CA VAL A 83 -5.69 -12.37 -17.22
C VAL A 83 -7.17 -12.46 -16.86
N ILE A 84 -7.89 -11.37 -17.06
CA ILE A 84 -9.30 -11.26 -16.73
C ILE A 84 -10.08 -11.06 -18.02
N SER A 85 -11.09 -11.92 -18.25
CA SER A 85 -11.89 -11.84 -19.48
C SER A 85 -12.69 -10.55 -19.56
N ASP A 86 -13.11 -10.03 -18.42
CA ASP A 86 -13.97 -8.86 -18.36
C ASP A 86 -13.58 -8.03 -17.13
N PRO A 87 -12.63 -7.09 -17.29
CA PRO A 87 -12.14 -6.33 -16.15
C PRO A 87 -13.21 -5.41 -15.55
N CYS A 88 -13.15 -5.24 -14.24
CA CYS A 88 -14.00 -4.31 -13.54
C CYS A 88 -13.78 -2.89 -14.06
N ASN A 89 -14.85 -2.21 -14.45
CA ASN A 89 -14.76 -0.85 -14.98
C ASN A 89 -14.37 0.18 -13.94
N HIS A 90 -14.69 -0.09 -12.68
CA HIS A 90 -14.42 0.86 -11.62
C HIS A 90 -12.92 0.94 -11.28
N CYS A 91 -12.25 -0.19 -11.21
CA CYS A 91 -10.83 -0.24 -10.88
C CYS A 91 -9.94 -0.59 -12.09
N HIS A 92 -10.52 -0.75 -13.26
CA HIS A 92 -9.81 -1.09 -14.50
C HIS A 92 -8.99 -2.38 -14.39
N GLY A 93 -9.51 -3.33 -13.63
CA GLY A 93 -8.89 -4.64 -13.49
C GLY A 93 -7.83 -4.75 -12.40
N GLU A 94 -7.53 -3.66 -11.70
CA GLU A 94 -6.50 -3.70 -10.67
C GLU A 94 -6.97 -4.30 -9.35
N GLY A 95 -8.27 -4.26 -9.09
CA GLY A 95 -8.82 -4.74 -7.83
C GLY A 95 -8.71 -3.75 -6.69
N ARG A 96 -8.16 -2.57 -6.95
CA ARG A 96 -7.99 -1.53 -5.94
C ARG A 96 -8.21 -0.15 -6.55
N VAL A 97 -8.60 0.79 -5.71
CA VAL A 97 -8.82 2.19 -6.11
C VAL A 97 -8.23 3.09 -5.04
N GLU A 98 -7.84 4.29 -5.45
CA GLU A 98 -7.30 5.26 -4.51
C GLU A 98 -8.42 5.99 -3.80
N ARG A 99 -8.33 6.10 -2.49
CA ARG A 99 -9.30 6.80 -1.66
C ARG A 99 -8.62 7.55 -0.54
N SER A 100 -9.27 8.63 -0.10
CA SER A 100 -8.87 9.33 1.09
C SER A 100 -9.30 8.52 2.32
N LYS A 101 -8.37 8.26 3.22
CA LYS A 101 -8.61 7.46 4.40
C LYS A 101 -8.22 8.25 5.64
N GLN A 102 -9.07 8.20 6.66
CA GLN A 102 -8.78 8.86 7.93
C GLN A 102 -8.53 7.82 9.00
N LEU A 103 -7.48 8.04 9.77
CA LEU A 103 -7.08 7.12 10.83
C LEU A 103 -6.79 7.89 12.10
N LYS A 104 -7.10 7.26 13.24
CA LYS A 104 -6.69 7.76 14.54
C LYS A 104 -5.45 7.04 14.97
N VAL A 105 -4.43 7.80 15.33
CA VAL A 105 -3.15 7.26 15.76
C VAL A 105 -2.97 7.59 17.23
N LYS A 106 -2.74 6.56 18.03
CA LYS A 106 -2.47 6.74 19.44
C LYS A 106 -0.97 6.97 19.64
N VAL A 107 -0.62 8.17 20.05
CA VAL A 107 0.77 8.52 20.35
C VAL A 107 1.02 8.20 21.81
N PRO A 108 1.94 7.26 22.12
CA PRO A 108 2.16 6.89 23.50
C PRO A 108 2.77 8.02 24.32
N LYS A 109 2.47 7.99 25.60
CA LYS A 109 3.05 8.91 26.56
C LYS A 109 4.56 8.73 26.63
N GLY A 110 5.30 9.83 26.63
CA GLY A 110 6.76 9.79 26.72
C GLY A 110 7.46 9.39 25.44
N VAL A 111 6.81 9.56 24.30
CA VAL A 111 7.38 9.23 23.00
C VAL A 111 8.55 10.17 22.69
N ASP A 112 9.60 9.62 22.08
CA ASP A 112 10.77 10.38 21.66
C ASP A 112 10.65 10.83 20.21
N ASP A 113 11.41 11.87 19.87
CA ASP A 113 11.56 12.27 18.47
C ASP A 113 12.17 11.13 17.68
N GLY A 114 11.59 10.84 16.53
CA GLY A 114 12.03 9.73 15.69
C GLY A 114 11.41 8.38 16.03
N THR A 115 10.51 8.31 17.02
CA THR A 115 9.80 7.08 17.34
C THR A 115 8.98 6.63 16.16
N ARG A 116 9.02 5.34 15.88
CA ARG A 116 8.28 4.76 14.76
C ARG A 116 7.11 3.94 15.29
N ILE A 117 5.92 4.24 14.80
CA ILE A 117 4.71 3.50 15.13
C ILE A 117 4.27 2.72 13.89
N ARG A 118 4.12 1.41 14.03
CA ARG A 118 3.67 0.55 12.93
C ARG A 118 2.20 0.24 13.10
N LEU A 119 1.42 0.50 12.04
CA LEU A 119 0.03 0.09 11.98
C LEU A 119 -0.09 -1.00 10.92
N ALA A 120 -0.30 -2.23 11.38
CA ALA A 120 -0.34 -3.39 10.50
C ALA A 120 -1.54 -3.31 9.55
N ASN A 121 -1.30 -3.63 8.28
CA ASN A 121 -2.34 -3.69 7.24
C ASN A 121 -3.00 -2.36 6.92
N GLU A 122 -2.38 -1.25 7.28
CA GLU A 122 -2.89 0.08 6.99
C GLU A 122 -2.14 0.78 5.85
N GLY A 123 -1.31 0.04 5.12
CA GLY A 123 -0.63 0.53 3.93
C GLY A 123 -1.49 0.41 2.68
N GLU A 124 -0.84 0.40 1.53
CA GLU A 124 -1.53 0.25 0.25
C GLU A 124 -2.16 -1.13 0.14
N ALA A 125 -3.37 -1.22 -0.42
CA ALA A 125 -3.96 -2.51 -0.76
C ALA A 125 -3.13 -3.19 -1.84
N GLY A 126 -3.00 -4.51 -1.76
CA GLY A 126 -2.37 -5.26 -2.84
C GLY A 126 -3.29 -5.33 -4.05
N PRO A 127 -2.75 -5.44 -5.26
CA PRO A 127 -3.58 -5.60 -6.44
C PRO A 127 -4.28 -6.96 -6.43
N ARG A 128 -5.50 -6.98 -6.93
CA ARG A 128 -6.28 -8.21 -7.13
C ARG A 128 -6.38 -9.09 -5.90
N GLY A 129 -6.74 -8.47 -4.79
CA GLY A 129 -6.95 -9.20 -3.55
C GLY A 129 -5.69 -9.51 -2.77
N GLY A 130 -4.55 -8.95 -3.16
CA GLY A 130 -3.32 -9.10 -2.39
C GLY A 130 -3.43 -8.43 -1.02
N ALA A 131 -2.65 -8.91 -0.06
CA ALA A 131 -2.67 -8.36 1.29
C ALA A 131 -2.18 -6.91 1.29
N PRO A 132 -2.74 -6.04 2.15
CA PRO A 132 -2.25 -4.67 2.25
C PRO A 132 -0.86 -4.61 2.90
N GLY A 133 -0.13 -3.56 2.60
CA GLY A 133 1.11 -3.27 3.31
C GLY A 133 0.83 -2.67 4.68
N ASP A 134 1.87 -2.18 5.32
CA ASP A 134 1.77 -1.55 6.63
C ASP A 134 1.96 -0.05 6.52
N LEU A 135 1.45 0.67 7.52
CA LEU A 135 1.69 2.10 7.65
C LEU A 135 2.70 2.32 8.76
N TYR A 136 3.77 3.04 8.46
CA TYR A 136 4.79 3.42 9.43
C TYR A 136 4.70 4.90 9.70
N ILE A 137 4.45 5.26 10.94
CA ILE A 137 4.35 6.65 11.36
C ILE A 137 5.61 7.01 12.11
N PHE A 138 6.31 8.02 11.61
CA PHE A 138 7.51 8.55 12.24
C PHE A 138 7.11 9.81 12.99
N VAL A 139 7.28 9.77 14.30
CA VAL A 139 6.89 10.88 15.17
C VAL A 139 8.03 11.88 15.24
N HIS A 140 7.72 13.13 14.94
CA HIS A 140 8.67 14.22 15.00
C HIS A 140 8.15 15.28 15.97
N MET A 141 8.99 15.72 16.88
CA MET A 141 8.60 16.79 17.78
C MET A 141 8.78 18.14 17.11
N LYS A 142 7.76 18.98 17.27
CA LYS A 142 7.85 20.36 16.81
C LYS A 142 8.83 21.11 17.69
N PRO A 143 9.64 22.02 17.12
CA PRO A 143 10.50 22.83 17.94
C PRO A 143 9.69 23.65 18.95
N HIS A 144 10.16 23.68 20.19
CA HIS A 144 9.46 24.45 21.21
C HIS A 144 9.82 25.94 21.04
N PRO A 145 8.82 26.83 20.94
CA PRO A 145 9.09 28.23 20.63
C PRO A 145 10.03 28.93 21.61
N ILE A 146 10.01 28.52 22.85
CA ILE A 146 10.84 29.12 23.90
C ILE A 146 12.31 28.92 23.66
N TRP A 147 12.69 27.81 23.00
CA TRP A 147 14.08 27.49 22.75
C TRP A 147 14.77 28.46 21.81
N LYS A 148 14.04 29.26 21.10
CA LYS A 148 14.56 30.15 20.10
C LYS A 148 14.93 31.52 20.65
N ARG A 149 14.82 31.75 21.94
CA ARG A 149 14.93 33.06 22.53
C ARG A 149 16.27 33.39 23.16
N ASP A 150 17.13 32.52 23.12
CA ASP A 150 18.46 32.74 23.77
C ASP A 150 19.36 33.64 23.00
#